data_d86f5b4a8f5a173a052be256c2d05497
#
_entry.id   d86f5b4a8f5a173a052be256c2d05497
#
_cell.length_a   1.000
_cell.length_b   1.000
_cell.length_c   1.000
_cell.angle_alpha   90.00
_cell.angle_beta   90.00
_cell.angle_gamma   90.00
#
_symmetry.space_group_name_H-M   'P 1'
#
loop_
_entity.id
_entity.type
_entity.pdbx_description
1 polymer ?
#
loop_
_entity_poly.entity_id
_entity_poly.type
_entity_poly.pdbx_seq_one_letter_code
_entity_poly.pdbx_strand_id
1 'polypeptide(L)'
;SLPISPVPHVTPQPVSVAQTTGPVIDPHGVVRKDLMERARAALDTHGHRISKRDRMYLVDFQKFSGEDRLYEVDLEGGWVTAYRTSHGRGSDPAHSGFAQRFSNQMDSHMSSIGAYATAGASWGSQQGPNVLLDGLEYSNDRARERAIIIHGADYADPAFLARGGKLGRSYGCFSVSHAA
;
A
#
# COMPACT_ATOMS: atom_id res chain seq x y z
N SER A 1 9.73 64.76 -11.16
CA SER A 1 9.81 63.39 -10.61
C SER A 1 8.49 63.08 -9.92
N LEU A 2 7.82 62.05 -10.39
CA LEU A 2 6.58 61.58 -9.79
C LEU A 2 6.90 60.82 -8.50
N PRO A 3 6.13 61.06 -7.39
CA PRO A 3 6.31 60.30 -6.18
C PRO A 3 5.98 58.83 -6.43
N ILE A 4 6.89 57.95 -6.10
CA ILE A 4 6.64 56.51 -6.11
C ILE A 4 5.71 56.24 -4.93
N SER A 5 4.47 55.84 -5.22
CA SER A 5 3.56 55.37 -4.19
C SER A 5 4.16 54.12 -3.56
N PRO A 6 4.24 54.04 -2.23
CA PRO A 6 4.69 52.81 -1.60
C PRO A 6 3.77 51.64 -1.97
N VAL A 7 4.38 50.61 -2.52
CA VAL A 7 3.63 49.34 -2.74
C VAL A 7 3.12 48.89 -1.35
N PRO A 8 1.81 48.63 -1.20
CA PRO A 8 1.31 48.16 0.07
C PRO A 8 2.03 46.89 0.47
N HIS A 9 2.68 46.95 1.61
CA HIS A 9 3.29 45.77 2.21
C HIS A 9 2.18 44.78 2.56
N VAL A 10 1.94 43.79 1.68
CA VAL A 10 1.09 42.66 2.01
C VAL A 10 1.87 41.85 3.01
N THR A 11 1.58 42.00 4.29
CA THR A 11 2.00 41.07 5.31
C THR A 11 1.47 39.70 4.88
N PRO A 12 2.32 38.69 4.65
CA PRO A 12 1.78 37.36 4.40
C PRO A 12 0.93 37.00 5.62
N GLN A 13 -0.37 36.99 5.44
CA GLN A 13 -1.24 36.40 6.44
C GLN A 13 -0.83 34.94 6.56
N PRO A 14 -0.67 34.43 7.80
CA PRO A 14 -0.53 32.99 7.94
C PRO A 14 -1.67 32.37 7.13
N VAL A 15 -1.32 31.63 6.11
CA VAL A 15 -2.29 30.80 5.41
C VAL A 15 -2.91 29.99 6.54
N SER A 16 -4.15 30.32 6.88
CA SER A 16 -4.96 29.47 7.71
C SER A 16 -4.91 28.13 7.01
N VAL A 17 -4.04 27.26 7.50
CA VAL A 17 -4.12 25.84 7.15
C VAL A 17 -5.54 25.51 7.53
N ALA A 18 -6.39 25.33 6.52
CA ALA A 18 -7.76 24.93 6.74
C ALA A 18 -7.66 23.79 7.74
N GLN A 19 -8.15 24.01 8.94
CA GLN A 19 -8.16 22.95 9.94
C GLN A 19 -8.87 21.81 9.23
N THR A 20 -8.09 20.83 8.80
CA THR A 20 -8.66 19.60 8.28
C THR A 20 -9.50 19.08 9.43
N THR A 21 -10.83 19.22 9.27
CA THR A 21 -11.82 18.77 10.28
C THR A 21 -11.80 17.26 10.44
N GLY A 22 -10.78 16.58 9.89
CA GLY A 22 -10.58 15.16 9.98
C GLY A 22 -9.58 14.75 11.06
N PRO A 23 -9.59 13.49 11.46
CA PRO A 23 -8.62 12.95 12.41
C PRO A 23 -7.21 13.04 11.85
N VAL A 24 -6.22 13.15 12.74
CA VAL A 24 -4.81 13.04 12.39
C VAL A 24 -4.56 11.61 11.94
N ILE A 25 -4.06 11.44 10.73
CA ILE A 25 -3.72 10.12 10.17
C ILE A 25 -2.32 9.74 10.63
N ASP A 26 -2.17 8.50 11.13
CA ASP A 26 -0.92 7.94 11.61
C ASP A 26 -0.22 8.83 12.67
N PRO A 27 -0.87 9.10 13.81
CA PRO A 27 -0.31 10.01 14.80
C PRO A 27 1.00 9.53 15.42
N HIS A 28 1.29 8.22 15.37
CA HIS A 28 2.52 7.63 15.90
C HIS A 28 3.64 7.47 14.86
N GLY A 29 3.41 7.85 13.61
CA GLY A 29 4.42 7.75 12.55
C GLY A 29 4.86 6.32 12.24
N VAL A 30 3.94 5.36 12.27
CA VAL A 30 4.21 3.94 12.01
C VAL A 30 4.63 3.71 10.56
N VAL A 31 4.00 4.44 9.63
CA VAL A 31 4.30 4.38 8.21
C VAL A 31 5.38 5.40 7.86
N ARG A 32 6.34 5.00 7.04
CA ARG A 32 7.33 5.90 6.48
C ARG A 32 6.66 7.11 5.82
N LYS A 33 7.15 8.31 6.13
CA LYS A 33 6.51 9.58 5.73
C LYS A 33 6.30 9.71 4.22
N ASP A 34 7.31 9.38 3.43
CA ASP A 34 7.23 9.45 1.96
C ASP A 34 6.24 8.45 1.37
N LEU A 35 6.11 7.26 1.96
CA LEU A 35 5.10 6.29 1.56
C LEU A 35 3.68 6.79 1.87
N MET A 36 3.47 7.39 3.04
CA MET A 36 2.18 7.97 3.40
C MET A 36 1.82 9.14 2.47
N GLU A 37 2.76 9.99 2.13
CA GLU A 37 2.55 11.10 1.19
C GLU A 37 2.16 10.60 -0.20
N ARG A 38 2.83 9.57 -0.71
CA ARG A 38 2.51 8.93 -1.99
C ARG A 38 1.11 8.30 -1.98
N ALA A 39 0.76 7.63 -0.87
CA ALA A 39 -0.54 7.00 -0.72
C ALA A 39 -1.67 8.03 -0.71
N ARG A 40 -1.49 9.14 -0.02
CA ARG A 40 -2.46 10.24 -0.01
C ARG A 40 -2.61 10.89 -1.39
N ALA A 41 -1.51 11.11 -2.10
CA ALA A 41 -1.53 11.61 -3.46
C ALA A 41 -2.26 10.65 -4.41
N ALA A 42 -2.04 9.35 -4.28
CA ALA A 42 -2.74 8.33 -5.04
C ALA A 42 -4.25 8.31 -4.75
N LEU A 43 -4.63 8.46 -3.50
CA LEU A 43 -6.04 8.55 -3.09
C LEU A 43 -6.72 9.79 -3.71
N ASP A 44 -6.04 10.94 -3.73
CA ASP A 44 -6.54 12.15 -4.37
C ASP A 44 -6.69 11.97 -5.89
N THR A 45 -5.71 11.36 -6.54
CA THR A 45 -5.70 11.15 -7.99
C THR A 45 -6.75 10.14 -8.42
N HIS A 46 -6.91 9.04 -7.71
CA HIS A 46 -7.75 7.90 -8.09
C HIS A 46 -9.05 7.80 -7.30
N GLY A 47 -9.27 8.69 -6.33
CA GLY A 47 -10.38 8.59 -5.41
C GLY A 47 -11.76 8.58 -6.05
N HIS A 48 -11.93 9.18 -7.23
CA HIS A 48 -13.18 9.16 -8.00
C HIS A 48 -13.54 7.76 -8.51
N ARG A 49 -12.59 6.82 -8.54
CA ARG A 49 -12.77 5.41 -8.93
C ARG A 49 -13.00 4.49 -7.73
N ILE A 50 -12.99 5.04 -6.52
CA ILE A 50 -13.08 4.29 -5.27
C ILE A 50 -14.37 4.65 -4.56
N SER A 51 -15.25 3.65 -4.34
CA SER A 51 -16.54 3.86 -3.70
C SER A 51 -16.45 3.92 -2.18
N LYS A 52 -15.56 3.14 -1.55
CA LYS A 52 -15.35 3.12 -0.10
C LYS A 52 -14.01 3.75 0.24
N ARG A 53 -14.03 4.77 1.12
CA ARG A 53 -12.85 5.54 1.51
C ARG A 53 -12.64 5.54 3.03
N ASP A 54 -13.07 4.50 3.70
CA ASP A 54 -12.91 4.34 5.15
C ASP A 54 -11.54 3.78 5.53
N ARG A 55 -10.89 3.05 4.61
CA ARG A 55 -9.59 2.41 4.83
C ARG A 55 -8.73 2.49 3.58
N MET A 56 -7.42 2.54 3.78
CA MET A 56 -6.43 2.28 2.74
C MET A 56 -5.36 1.31 3.24
N TYR A 57 -4.76 0.58 2.32
CA TYR A 57 -3.69 -0.37 2.61
C TYR A 57 -2.42 0.06 1.90
N LEU A 58 -1.30 0.04 2.62
CA LEU A 58 0.01 0.41 2.12
C LEU A 58 0.98 -0.74 2.31
N VAL A 59 1.84 -0.99 1.33
CA VAL A 59 2.92 -1.97 1.46
C VAL A 59 4.25 -1.27 1.29
N ASP A 60 5.11 -1.39 2.29
CA ASP A 60 6.48 -0.89 2.22
C ASP A 60 7.42 -2.01 1.76
N PHE A 61 7.59 -2.17 0.46
CA PHE A 61 8.46 -3.19 -0.12
C PHE A 61 9.96 -2.91 0.06
N GLN A 62 10.34 -1.80 0.67
CA GLN A 62 11.74 -1.59 1.09
C GLN A 62 12.09 -2.39 2.34
N LYS A 63 11.07 -2.83 3.09
CA LYS A 63 11.26 -3.63 4.29
C LYS A 63 11.43 -5.11 3.99
N PHE A 64 12.14 -5.79 4.89
CA PHE A 64 12.30 -7.24 4.90
C PHE A 64 10.96 -7.95 5.12
N SER A 65 10.75 -9.10 4.48
CA SER A 65 9.49 -9.83 4.52
C SER A 65 9.10 -10.33 5.92
N GLY A 66 10.05 -10.50 6.81
CA GLY A 66 9.82 -10.88 8.21
C GLY A 66 9.35 -9.74 9.09
N GLU A 67 9.42 -8.50 8.61
CA GLU A 67 8.93 -7.33 9.33
C GLU A 67 7.49 -7.01 8.93
N ASP A 68 6.77 -6.33 9.82
CA ASP A 68 5.47 -5.75 9.51
C ASP A 68 5.65 -4.66 8.46
N ARG A 69 5.02 -4.81 7.30
CA ARG A 69 5.18 -3.89 6.17
C ARG A 69 3.91 -3.67 5.36
N LEU A 70 2.83 -4.37 5.68
CA LEU A 70 1.48 -4.09 5.18
C LEU A 70 0.74 -3.32 6.26
N TYR A 71 0.30 -2.12 5.94
CA TYR A 71 -0.37 -1.21 6.87
C TYR A 71 -1.82 -1.03 6.47
N GLU A 72 -2.72 -1.29 7.40
CA GLU A 72 -4.12 -0.91 7.29
C GLU A 72 -4.29 0.45 7.97
N VAL A 73 -4.65 1.46 7.20
CA VAL A 73 -4.88 2.82 7.67
C VAL A 73 -6.37 3.07 7.77
N ASP A 74 -6.85 3.30 8.99
CA ASP A 74 -8.21 3.75 9.23
C ASP A 74 -8.29 5.25 8.91
N LEU A 75 -8.96 5.60 7.81
CA LEU A 75 -9.09 6.98 7.37
C LEU A 75 -10.11 7.78 8.18
N GLU A 76 -10.95 7.12 8.95
CA GLU A 76 -11.92 7.76 9.83
C GLU A 76 -11.33 8.03 11.21
N GLY A 77 -10.63 7.05 11.80
CA GLY A 77 -10.02 7.16 13.12
C GLY A 77 -8.55 7.59 13.13
N GLY A 78 -7.85 7.47 12.01
CA GLY A 78 -6.43 7.80 11.89
C GLY A 78 -5.45 6.72 12.34
N TRP A 79 -5.93 5.59 12.85
CA TRP A 79 -5.11 4.51 13.37
C TRP A 79 -4.50 3.64 12.27
N VAL A 80 -3.32 3.09 12.57
CA VAL A 80 -2.60 2.18 11.66
C VAL A 80 -2.41 0.85 12.34
N THR A 81 -2.81 -0.22 11.66
CA THR A 81 -2.51 -1.61 12.05
C THR A 81 -1.52 -2.18 11.07
N ALA A 82 -0.49 -2.86 11.57
CA ALA A 82 0.59 -3.39 10.74
C ALA A 82 0.54 -4.92 10.69
N TYR A 83 0.80 -5.47 9.51
CA TYR A 83 0.83 -6.91 9.23
C TYR A 83 2.07 -7.27 8.42
N ARG A 84 2.47 -8.53 8.48
CA ARG A 84 3.43 -9.08 7.53
C ARG A 84 2.72 -9.41 6.22
N THR A 85 3.45 -9.26 5.11
CA THR A 85 2.97 -9.70 3.80
C THR A 85 4.13 -10.22 2.96
N SER A 86 3.85 -11.20 2.12
CA SER A 86 4.81 -11.74 1.16
C SER A 86 4.95 -10.84 -0.07
N HIS A 87 5.99 -11.07 -0.84
CA HIS A 87 6.14 -10.55 -2.20
C HIS A 87 6.27 -11.71 -3.20
N GLY A 88 6.21 -11.37 -4.48
CA GLY A 88 6.29 -12.35 -5.55
C GLY A 88 7.66 -13.01 -5.67
N ARG A 89 7.66 -14.27 -6.09
CA ARG A 89 8.90 -15.05 -6.29
C ARG A 89 9.81 -14.38 -7.30
N GLY A 90 9.28 -13.85 -8.39
CA GLY A 90 10.05 -13.15 -9.41
C GLY A 90 10.66 -11.84 -8.92
N SER A 91 10.11 -11.24 -7.86
CA SER A 91 10.66 -10.03 -7.24
C SER A 91 11.87 -10.31 -6.35
N ASP A 92 12.06 -11.56 -5.95
CA ASP A 92 13.13 -11.98 -5.04
C ASP A 92 13.61 -13.40 -5.41
N PRO A 93 14.28 -13.56 -6.57
CA PRO A 93 14.67 -14.88 -7.06
C PRO A 93 15.57 -15.67 -6.12
N ALA A 94 16.46 -14.98 -5.41
CA ALA A 94 17.39 -15.59 -4.46
C ALA A 94 16.76 -15.90 -3.10
N HIS A 95 15.48 -15.52 -2.90
CA HIS A 95 14.78 -15.63 -1.62
C HIS A 95 15.54 -14.92 -0.49
N SER A 96 15.96 -13.68 -0.74
CA SER A 96 16.67 -12.85 0.24
C SER A 96 15.75 -12.31 1.36
N GLY A 97 14.45 -12.28 1.10
CA GLY A 97 13.45 -11.63 1.95
C GLY A 97 13.17 -10.17 1.58
N PHE A 98 13.89 -9.64 0.59
CA PHE A 98 13.69 -8.29 0.07
C PHE A 98 13.18 -8.34 -1.37
N ALA A 99 12.10 -7.59 -1.64
CA ALA A 99 11.64 -7.40 -3.00
C ALA A 99 12.60 -6.45 -3.73
N GLN A 100 13.16 -6.89 -4.86
CA GLN A 100 14.22 -6.16 -5.57
C GLN A 100 13.76 -5.63 -6.92
N ARG A 101 12.76 -6.26 -7.53
CA ARG A 101 12.24 -5.88 -8.84
C ARG A 101 10.75 -6.15 -8.93
N PHE A 102 10.09 -5.44 -9.83
CA PHE A 102 8.64 -5.45 -9.98
C PHE A 102 8.26 -5.53 -11.45
N SER A 103 7.13 -6.13 -11.77
CA SER A 103 6.65 -6.25 -13.14
C SER A 103 5.15 -6.41 -13.20
N ASN A 104 4.55 -5.92 -14.29
CA ASN A 104 3.15 -6.11 -14.65
C ASN A 104 2.96 -7.17 -15.75
N GLN A 105 4.03 -7.87 -16.13
CA GLN A 105 3.97 -8.88 -17.18
C GLN A 105 3.31 -10.17 -16.67
N MET A 106 2.52 -10.80 -17.55
CA MET A 106 1.96 -12.12 -17.29
C MET A 106 3.09 -13.14 -17.02
N ASP A 107 2.84 -14.04 -16.06
CA ASP A 107 3.76 -15.11 -15.69
C ASP A 107 5.15 -14.65 -15.17
N SER A 108 5.31 -13.38 -14.84
CA SER A 108 6.56 -12.88 -14.25
C SER A 108 6.77 -13.35 -12.81
N HIS A 109 5.71 -13.73 -12.12
CA HIS A 109 5.67 -14.03 -10.68
C HIS A 109 6.19 -12.89 -9.80
N MET A 110 6.26 -11.67 -10.34
CA MET A 110 6.68 -10.48 -9.61
C MET A 110 5.48 -9.76 -9.01
N SER A 111 5.71 -9.11 -7.87
CA SER A 111 4.79 -8.09 -7.37
C SER A 111 4.77 -6.91 -8.34
N SER A 112 3.65 -6.20 -8.38
CA SER A 112 3.52 -4.97 -9.17
C SER A 112 3.36 -3.78 -8.23
N ILE A 113 4.06 -2.70 -8.52
CA ILE A 113 3.94 -1.46 -7.76
C ILE A 113 2.83 -0.58 -8.31
N GLY A 114 2.38 0.37 -7.51
CA GLY A 114 1.36 1.35 -7.87
C GLY A 114 0.12 1.25 -7.00
N ALA A 115 -0.88 2.05 -7.32
CA ALA A 115 -2.15 2.09 -6.62
C ALA A 115 -3.11 1.01 -7.12
N TYR A 116 -3.85 0.41 -6.21
CA TYR A 116 -4.88 -0.59 -6.47
C TYR A 116 -6.21 -0.15 -5.87
N ALA A 117 -7.30 -0.57 -6.48
CA ALA A 117 -8.61 -0.56 -5.84
C ALA A 117 -8.96 -1.98 -5.39
N THR A 118 -9.52 -2.12 -4.18
CA THR A 118 -10.12 -3.38 -3.77
C THR A 118 -11.46 -3.56 -4.47
N ALA A 119 -11.68 -4.75 -5.02
CA ALA A 119 -12.84 -5.04 -5.87
C ALA A 119 -13.79 -6.08 -5.24
N GLY A 120 -13.74 -6.22 -3.93
CA GLY A 120 -14.63 -7.06 -3.15
C GLY A 120 -14.04 -8.39 -2.72
N ALA A 121 -14.72 -9.01 -1.76
CA ALA A 121 -14.37 -10.32 -1.25
C ALA A 121 -14.73 -11.42 -2.26
N SER A 122 -13.90 -12.46 -2.31
CA SER A 122 -14.06 -13.60 -3.18
C SER A 122 -13.59 -14.87 -2.47
N TRP A 123 -13.79 -16.01 -3.10
CA TRP A 123 -13.35 -17.31 -2.63
C TRP A 123 -12.65 -18.08 -3.75
N GLY A 124 -11.39 -18.46 -3.53
CA GLY A 124 -10.65 -19.31 -4.45
C GLY A 124 -10.54 -20.74 -3.94
N SER A 125 -10.57 -21.72 -4.85
CA SER A 125 -10.48 -23.15 -4.48
C SER A 125 -9.14 -23.52 -3.82
N GLN A 126 -8.07 -22.79 -4.14
CA GLN A 126 -6.74 -23.03 -3.59
C GLN A 126 -6.39 -22.06 -2.46
N GLN A 127 -6.78 -20.79 -2.59
CA GLN A 127 -6.41 -19.72 -1.66
C GLN A 127 -7.42 -19.51 -0.53
N GLY A 128 -8.68 -19.99 -0.68
CA GLY A 128 -9.78 -19.72 0.23
C GLY A 128 -10.27 -18.27 0.14
N PRO A 129 -10.63 -17.64 1.28
CA PRO A 129 -11.08 -16.25 1.29
C PRO A 129 -10.00 -15.31 0.75
N ASN A 130 -10.42 -14.38 -0.11
CA ASN A 130 -9.49 -13.39 -0.67
C ASN A 130 -10.19 -12.08 -1.01
N VAL A 131 -9.39 -11.05 -1.30
CA VAL A 131 -9.85 -9.76 -1.79
C VAL A 131 -9.30 -9.54 -3.19
N LEU A 132 -10.20 -9.29 -4.12
CA LEU A 132 -9.85 -8.97 -5.50
C LEU A 132 -9.27 -7.57 -5.59
N LEU A 133 -8.30 -7.39 -6.50
CA LEU A 133 -7.61 -6.12 -6.73
C LEU A 133 -7.68 -5.73 -8.20
N ASP A 134 -7.95 -4.45 -8.43
CA ASP A 134 -7.82 -3.81 -9.74
C ASP A 134 -6.66 -2.82 -9.69
N GLY A 135 -5.71 -2.94 -10.61
CA GLY A 135 -4.62 -1.99 -10.76
C GLY A 135 -5.11 -0.68 -11.40
N LEU A 136 -4.73 0.45 -10.81
CA LEU A 136 -5.17 1.78 -11.24
C LEU A 136 -4.12 2.51 -12.08
N GLU A 137 -2.92 1.94 -12.24
CA GLU A 137 -1.79 2.55 -12.90
C GLU A 137 -1.22 1.62 -13.99
N TYR A 138 -0.46 2.18 -14.92
CA TYR A 138 0.19 1.40 -15.97
C TYR A 138 1.10 0.29 -15.42
N SER A 139 1.73 0.53 -14.28
CA SER A 139 2.63 -0.43 -13.61
C SER A 139 1.93 -1.67 -13.05
N ASN A 140 0.60 -1.66 -12.94
CA ASN A 140 -0.18 -2.75 -12.32
C ASN A 140 -1.56 -2.99 -12.98
N ASP A 141 -1.82 -2.44 -14.14
CA ASP A 141 -3.13 -2.51 -14.79
C ASP A 141 -3.56 -3.92 -15.22
N ARG A 142 -2.63 -4.89 -15.22
CA ARG A 142 -2.90 -6.30 -15.47
C ARG A 142 -3.13 -7.13 -14.20
N ALA A 143 -3.25 -6.49 -13.05
CA ALA A 143 -3.37 -7.19 -11.77
C ALA A 143 -4.54 -8.18 -11.74
N ARG A 144 -5.71 -7.80 -12.26
CA ARG A 144 -6.88 -8.69 -12.33
C ARG A 144 -6.63 -9.89 -13.24
N GLU A 145 -6.06 -9.69 -14.41
CA GLU A 145 -5.73 -10.75 -15.37
C GLU A 145 -4.67 -11.72 -14.80
N ARG A 146 -3.71 -11.18 -14.06
CA ARG A 146 -2.66 -11.95 -13.40
C ARG A 146 -3.15 -12.63 -12.11
N ALA A 147 -4.39 -12.45 -11.73
CA ALA A 147 -4.97 -12.95 -10.49
C ALA A 147 -4.21 -12.48 -9.24
N ILE A 148 -3.75 -11.23 -9.24
CA ILE A 148 -3.13 -10.60 -8.08
C ILE A 148 -4.24 -10.27 -7.07
N ILE A 149 -4.18 -10.91 -5.90
CA ILE A 149 -5.19 -10.80 -4.84
C ILE A 149 -4.52 -10.67 -3.48
N ILE A 150 -5.30 -10.32 -2.46
CA ILE A 150 -4.90 -10.44 -1.06
C ILE A 150 -5.50 -11.75 -0.55
N HIS A 151 -4.67 -12.65 -0.02
CA HIS A 151 -5.12 -13.93 0.52
C HIS A 151 -4.25 -14.41 1.68
N GLY A 152 -4.79 -15.28 2.53
CA GLY A 152 -4.03 -15.99 3.55
C GLY A 152 -3.17 -17.10 2.92
N ALA A 153 -1.99 -17.34 3.50
CA ALA A 153 -1.13 -18.42 3.06
C ALA A 153 -0.25 -18.93 4.22
N ASP A 154 0.02 -20.23 4.21
CA ASP A 154 0.87 -20.86 5.24
C ASP A 154 2.27 -20.26 5.27
N TYR A 155 2.83 -19.94 4.11
CA TYR A 155 4.16 -19.34 4.00
C TYR A 155 4.24 -17.88 4.50
N ALA A 156 3.11 -17.28 4.85
CA ALA A 156 3.03 -15.97 5.49
C ALA A 156 2.65 -16.06 6.98
N ASP A 157 2.45 -17.25 7.51
CA ASP A 157 2.12 -17.48 8.91
C ASP A 157 3.34 -17.33 9.83
N PRO A 158 3.13 -16.97 11.12
CA PRO A 158 4.22 -16.83 12.08
C PRO A 158 5.08 -18.08 12.23
N ALA A 159 4.48 -19.27 12.12
CA ALA A 159 5.20 -20.54 12.21
C ALA A 159 6.22 -20.72 11.08
N PHE A 160 5.88 -20.28 9.86
CA PHE A 160 6.81 -20.32 8.73
C PHE A 160 7.99 -19.38 8.96
N LEU A 161 7.71 -18.16 9.43
CA LEU A 161 8.73 -17.16 9.75
C LEU A 161 9.69 -17.69 10.84
N ALA A 162 9.17 -18.32 11.88
CA ALA A 162 9.95 -18.87 12.98
C ALA A 162 10.93 -19.97 12.51
N ARG A 163 10.54 -20.79 11.52
CA ARG A 163 11.39 -21.86 10.97
C ARG A 163 12.45 -21.34 10.02
N GLY A 164 12.11 -20.37 9.16
CA GLY A 164 12.96 -19.92 8.06
C GLY A 164 13.60 -18.55 8.22
N GLY A 165 13.19 -17.77 9.20
CA GLY A 165 13.68 -16.41 9.45
C GLY A 165 13.14 -15.37 8.46
N LYS A 166 12.31 -15.77 7.51
CA LYS A 166 11.65 -14.93 6.50
C LYS A 166 10.35 -15.56 6.03
N LEU A 167 9.47 -14.79 5.41
CA LEU A 167 8.26 -15.34 4.78
C LEU A 167 8.60 -16.07 3.48
N GLY A 168 7.69 -16.93 3.04
CA GLY A 168 7.69 -17.48 1.69
C GLY A 168 7.36 -16.44 0.63
N ARG A 169 7.24 -16.87 -0.62
CA ARG A 169 6.97 -16.00 -1.77
C ARG A 169 5.73 -16.47 -2.52
N SER A 170 4.95 -15.51 -3.00
CA SER A 170 3.78 -15.74 -3.85
C SER A 170 4.15 -15.69 -5.34
N TYR A 171 3.15 -15.73 -6.20
CA TYR A 171 3.28 -15.42 -7.63
C TYR A 171 2.86 -13.98 -7.96
N GLY A 172 3.09 -13.05 -7.02
CA GLY A 172 2.79 -11.64 -7.13
C GLY A 172 1.68 -11.15 -6.20
N CYS A 173 0.92 -12.06 -5.58
CA CYS A 173 -0.12 -11.71 -4.62
C CYS A 173 0.44 -11.12 -3.32
N PHE A 174 -0.42 -10.37 -2.62
CA PHE A 174 -0.17 -9.92 -1.26
C PHE A 174 -0.68 -11.00 -0.30
N SER A 175 0.18 -11.95 0.04
CA SER A 175 -0.18 -13.02 0.97
C SER A 175 0.06 -12.60 2.40
N VAL A 176 -0.89 -12.91 3.28
CA VAL A 176 -0.88 -12.57 4.70
C VAL A 176 -1.06 -13.83 5.53
N SER A 177 -0.88 -13.73 6.85
CA SER A 177 -1.19 -14.85 7.74
C SER A 177 -2.69 -15.18 7.67
N HIS A 178 -3.05 -16.45 7.91
CA HIS A 178 -4.46 -16.85 7.92
C HIS A 178 -5.28 -16.13 8.98
N ALA A 179 -4.65 -15.64 10.04
CA ALA A 179 -5.30 -14.89 11.11
C ALA A 179 -5.49 -13.39 10.80
N ALA A 180 -4.82 -12.90 9.77
CA ALA A 180 -4.86 -11.47 9.41
C ALA A 180 -6.18 -11.07 8.74
#